data_f44beea6951cb68c2fb1976a8d0df3ac
#
_entry.id   f44beea6951cb68c2fb1976a8d0df3ac
#
_cell.length_a   1.000
_cell.length_b   1.000
_cell.length_c   1.000
_cell.angle_alpha   90.00
_cell.angle_beta   90.00
_cell.angle_gamma   90.00
#
_symmetry.space_group_name_H-M   'P 1'
#
loop_
_entity.id
_entity.type
_entity.pdbx_description
1 polymer ?
#
loop_
_entity_poly.entity_id
_entity_poly.type
_entity_poly.pdbx_seq_one_letter_code
_entity_poly.pdbx_strand_id
1 'polypeptide(L)'
;MTECKDEYILNSIDYPEDLRRLSPDKLGEVCAELRQYIIDVLSENPGHLGASLGTVELTVALHYVFNTPYDRIVWDVGHQAYGHKILTGRREAFHTLRKFKGISGFPNPQESVYDAFIAG
;
A
#
# COMPACT_ATOMS: atom_id res chain seq x y z
N MET A 1 23.98 -3.63 7.62
CA MET A 1 23.28 -4.91 7.71
C MET A 1 21.82 -4.75 7.27
N THR A 2 21.36 -5.65 6.45
CA THR A 2 19.99 -5.59 5.97
C THR A 2 19.04 -6.07 7.05
N GLU A 3 17.97 -5.33 7.29
CA GLU A 3 16.94 -5.73 8.21
C GLU A 3 16.25 -7.00 7.69
N CYS A 4 15.88 -7.91 8.60
CA CYS A 4 15.18 -9.12 8.20
C CYS A 4 13.74 -8.78 7.85
N LYS A 5 13.36 -8.94 6.58
CA LYS A 5 12.03 -8.59 6.11
C LYS A 5 10.94 -9.47 6.72
N ASP A 6 11.28 -10.67 7.19
CA ASP A 6 10.34 -11.54 7.87
C ASP A 6 9.89 -10.97 9.21
N GLU A 7 10.65 -10.03 9.77
CA GLU A 7 10.33 -9.39 11.04
C GLU A 7 9.53 -8.09 10.88
N TYR A 8 9.23 -7.70 9.65
CA TYR A 8 8.47 -6.49 9.40
C TYR A 8 7.07 -6.57 10.02
N ILE A 9 6.68 -5.49 10.70
CA ILE A 9 5.31 -5.33 11.20
C ILE A 9 4.34 -5.37 10.02
N LEU A 10 4.76 -4.84 8.87
CA LEU A 10 3.96 -4.82 7.65
C LEU A 10 3.44 -6.21 7.28
N ASN A 11 4.16 -7.27 7.59
CA ASN A 11 3.75 -8.63 7.26
C ASN A 11 2.51 -9.09 8.04
N SER A 12 2.18 -8.41 9.14
CA SER A 12 0.98 -8.70 9.93
C SER A 12 -0.21 -7.83 9.50
N ILE A 13 -0.02 -6.92 8.56
CA ILE A 13 -1.06 -6.02 8.09
C ILE A 13 -1.58 -6.52 6.76
N ASP A 14 -2.66 -7.27 6.80
CA ASP A 14 -3.32 -7.73 5.57
C ASP A 14 -4.37 -6.71 5.12
N TYR A 15 -5.07 -6.11 6.07
CA TYR A 15 -6.12 -5.13 5.79
C TYR A 15 -6.01 -3.94 6.75
N PRO A 16 -6.66 -2.81 6.44
CA PRO A 16 -6.56 -1.62 7.28
C PRO A 16 -6.94 -1.85 8.75
N GLU A 17 -7.85 -2.78 9.03
CA GLU A 17 -8.20 -3.07 10.42
C GLU A 17 -7.02 -3.60 11.22
N ASP A 18 -6.10 -4.32 10.59
CA ASP A 18 -4.88 -4.77 11.26
C ASP A 18 -3.98 -3.60 11.59
N LEU A 19 -3.89 -2.63 10.67
CA LEU A 19 -3.14 -1.40 10.92
C LEU A 19 -3.72 -0.64 12.12
N ARG A 20 -5.03 -0.55 12.19
CA ARG A 20 -5.70 0.20 13.27
C ARG A 20 -5.55 -0.43 14.64
N ARG A 21 -5.14 -1.69 14.73
CA ARG A 21 -4.85 -2.35 16.01
C ARG A 21 -3.50 -1.97 16.59
N LEU A 22 -2.63 -1.35 15.80
CA LEU A 22 -1.31 -0.96 16.27
C LEU A 22 -1.40 0.32 17.10
N SER A 23 -0.50 0.47 18.08
CA SER A 23 -0.38 1.74 18.78
C SER A 23 0.24 2.79 17.85
N PRO A 24 -0.09 4.08 18.04
CA PRO A 24 0.41 5.13 17.15
C PRO A 24 1.93 5.22 17.04
N ASP A 25 2.65 4.82 18.08
CA ASP A 25 4.11 4.86 18.08
C ASP A 25 4.74 3.85 17.10
N LYS A 26 3.96 2.90 16.60
CA LYS A 26 4.43 1.94 15.60
C LYS A 26 4.28 2.43 14.16
N LEU A 27 3.52 3.48 13.94
CA LEU A 27 3.20 3.92 12.58
C LEU A 27 4.44 4.40 11.80
N GLY A 28 5.41 4.98 12.49
CA GLY A 28 6.66 5.38 11.83
C GLY A 28 7.43 4.20 11.26
N GLU A 29 7.46 3.09 12.01
CA GLU A 29 8.06 1.85 11.53
C GLU A 29 7.32 1.30 10.32
N VAL A 30 5.99 1.30 10.39
CA VAL A 30 5.16 0.83 9.27
C VAL A 30 5.45 1.65 8.01
N CYS A 31 5.56 2.98 8.15
CA CYS A 31 5.87 3.84 7.01
C CYS A 31 7.24 3.51 6.42
N ALA A 32 8.24 3.29 7.26
CA ALA A 32 9.58 2.95 6.78
C ALA A 32 9.59 1.60 6.05
N GLU A 33 8.89 0.62 6.59
CA GLU A 33 8.81 -0.71 5.99
C GLU A 33 8.02 -0.68 4.69
N LEU A 34 6.91 0.05 4.66
CA LEU A 34 6.10 0.20 3.46
C LEU A 34 6.91 0.86 2.34
N ARG A 35 7.65 1.91 2.67
CA ARG A 35 8.53 2.58 1.70
C ARG A 35 9.57 1.62 1.15
N GLN A 36 10.19 0.84 2.03
CA GLN A 36 11.22 -0.11 1.59
C GLN A 36 10.62 -1.20 0.73
N TYR A 37 9.43 -1.69 1.06
CA TYR A 37 8.76 -2.72 0.27
C TYR A 37 8.45 -2.21 -1.14
N ILE A 38 7.97 -0.99 -1.26
CA ILE A 38 7.70 -0.38 -2.56
C ILE A 38 9.00 -0.29 -3.38
N ILE A 39 10.08 0.18 -2.76
CA ILE A 39 11.37 0.28 -3.44
C ILE A 39 11.84 -1.09 -3.93
N ASP A 40 11.75 -2.11 -3.08
CA ASP A 40 12.22 -3.45 -3.41
C ASP A 40 11.44 -4.04 -4.59
N VAL A 41 10.12 -3.89 -4.58
CA VAL A 41 9.31 -4.43 -5.67
C VAL A 41 9.56 -3.67 -6.98
N LEU A 42 9.63 -2.33 -6.91
CA LEU A 42 9.83 -1.53 -8.12
C LEU A 42 11.24 -1.62 -8.67
N SER A 43 12.20 -2.11 -7.90
CA SER A 43 13.54 -2.39 -8.44
C SER A 43 13.49 -3.51 -9.47
N GLU A 44 12.50 -4.39 -9.39
CA GLU A 44 12.30 -5.50 -10.32
C GLU A 44 11.16 -5.22 -11.29
N ASN A 45 10.15 -4.48 -10.84
CA ASN A 45 8.95 -4.19 -11.62
C ASN A 45 8.82 -2.68 -11.79
N PRO A 46 9.22 -2.12 -12.95
CA PRO A 46 9.15 -0.67 -13.14
C PRO A 46 7.78 -0.08 -12.89
N GLY A 47 7.74 1.09 -12.28
CA GLY A 47 6.51 1.80 -11.96
C GLY A 47 6.82 3.23 -11.51
N HIS A 48 5.82 3.91 -10.97
CA HIS A 48 5.92 5.31 -10.58
C HIS A 48 6.37 5.44 -9.12
N LEU A 49 7.68 5.32 -8.90
CA LEU A 49 8.25 5.27 -7.56
C LEU A 49 8.05 6.58 -6.78
N GLY A 50 8.37 7.71 -7.41
CA GLY A 50 8.36 8.99 -6.70
C GLY A 50 7.00 9.36 -6.13
N ALA A 51 5.95 9.21 -6.92
CA ALA A 51 4.60 9.57 -6.47
C ALA A 51 4.17 8.71 -5.26
N SER A 52 4.42 7.40 -5.32
CA SER A 52 4.03 6.51 -4.22
C SER A 52 4.89 6.69 -2.97
N LEU A 53 6.18 6.99 -3.11
CA LEU A 53 7.02 7.27 -1.96
C LEU A 53 6.60 8.57 -1.27
N GLY A 54 6.10 9.54 -2.03
CA GLY A 54 5.65 10.81 -1.48
C GLY A 54 4.35 10.71 -0.69
N THR A 55 3.59 9.63 -0.85
CA THR A 55 2.30 9.46 -0.18
C THR A 55 2.28 8.37 0.88
N VAL A 56 3.43 7.81 1.27
CA VAL A 56 3.48 6.72 2.25
C VAL A 56 2.86 7.14 3.57
N GLU A 57 3.31 8.25 4.15
CA GLU A 57 2.79 8.70 5.45
C GLU A 57 1.32 9.05 5.38
N LEU A 58 0.91 9.73 4.31
CA LEU A 58 -0.49 10.07 4.10
C LEU A 58 -1.36 8.81 4.00
N THR A 59 -0.92 7.82 3.23
CA THR A 59 -1.65 6.57 3.04
C THR A 59 -1.84 5.84 4.37
N VAL A 60 -0.78 5.71 5.15
CA VAL A 60 -0.83 5.06 6.46
C VAL A 60 -1.78 5.83 7.38
N ALA A 61 -1.67 7.16 7.42
CA ALA A 61 -2.52 7.98 8.26
C ALA A 61 -4.00 7.86 7.89
N LEU A 62 -4.31 7.88 6.60
CA LEU A 62 -5.71 7.77 6.15
C LEU A 62 -6.31 6.42 6.53
N HIS A 63 -5.57 5.33 6.33
CA HIS A 63 -6.08 4.00 6.69
C HIS A 63 -6.10 3.76 8.19
N TYR A 64 -5.31 4.50 8.94
CA TYR A 64 -5.33 4.41 10.40
C TYR A 64 -6.51 5.16 11.02
N VAL A 65 -6.80 6.34 10.48
CA VAL A 65 -7.83 7.23 11.04
C VAL A 65 -9.23 6.88 10.54
N PHE A 66 -9.36 6.57 9.26
CA PHE A 66 -10.67 6.31 8.66
C PHE A 66 -10.96 4.82 8.55
N ASN A 67 -12.23 4.47 8.56
CA ASN A 67 -12.68 3.08 8.52
C ASN A 67 -12.93 2.66 7.07
N THR A 68 -11.87 2.39 6.33
CA THR A 68 -11.99 1.88 4.96
C THR A 68 -12.35 0.41 4.95
N PRO A 69 -13.12 -0.09 4.00
CA PRO A 69 -13.63 0.59 2.80
C PRO A 69 -14.94 1.35 3.01
N TYR A 70 -15.49 1.34 4.24
CA TYR A 70 -16.71 2.08 4.53
C TYR A 70 -16.51 3.56 4.22
N ASP A 71 -15.44 4.15 4.74
CA ASP A 71 -14.95 5.44 4.30
C ASP A 71 -14.13 5.21 3.03
N ARG A 72 -14.35 6.01 2.01
CA ARG A 72 -13.72 5.81 0.71
C ARG A 72 -12.59 6.78 0.48
N ILE A 73 -11.48 6.26 -0.04
CA ILE A 73 -10.33 7.07 -0.43
C ILE A 73 -10.30 7.12 -1.95
N VAL A 74 -10.25 8.32 -2.48
CA VAL A 74 -10.16 8.57 -3.92
C VAL A 74 -8.79 9.13 -4.22
N TRP A 75 -8.06 8.50 -5.14
CA TRP A 75 -6.72 8.92 -5.50
C TRP A 75 -6.80 9.74 -6.78
N ASP A 76 -6.45 11.03 -6.69
CA ASP A 76 -6.50 11.93 -7.85
C ASP A 76 -5.40 11.59 -8.82
N VAL A 77 -4.33 11.07 -8.59
CA VAL A 77 -3.39 10.48 -9.52
C VAL A 77 -3.18 9.03 -9.10
N GLY A 78 -3.61 8.10 -9.95
CA GLY A 78 -3.62 6.69 -9.62
C GLY A 78 -2.24 6.12 -9.30
N HIS A 79 -1.17 6.71 -9.84
CA HIS A 79 0.20 6.25 -9.60
C HIS A 79 0.64 6.36 -8.14
N GLN A 80 -0.06 7.11 -7.32
CA GLN A 80 0.31 7.29 -5.91
C GLN A 80 -0.37 6.30 -4.98
N ALA A 81 -1.04 5.30 -5.53
CA ALA A 81 -1.87 4.37 -4.75
C ALA A 81 -1.17 3.05 -4.38
N TYR A 82 0.13 2.93 -4.56
CA TYR A 82 0.82 1.67 -4.29
C TYR A 82 0.74 1.27 -2.82
N GLY A 83 0.97 2.21 -1.90
CA GLY A 83 0.83 1.94 -0.48
C GLY A 83 -0.58 1.52 -0.10
N HIS A 84 -1.58 2.15 -0.72
CA HIS A 84 -2.97 1.80 -0.54
C HIS A 84 -3.21 0.32 -0.92
N LYS A 85 -2.69 -0.12 -2.06
CA LYS A 85 -2.84 -1.52 -2.48
C LYS A 85 -2.20 -2.49 -1.50
N ILE A 86 -1.00 -2.17 -1.04
CA ILE A 86 -0.28 -3.01 -0.10
C ILE A 86 -1.04 -3.17 1.22
N LEU A 87 -1.63 -2.09 1.72
CA LEU A 87 -2.35 -2.08 3.00
C LEU A 87 -3.77 -2.64 2.89
N THR A 88 -4.27 -2.91 1.69
CA THR A 88 -5.65 -3.33 1.47
C THR A 88 -5.75 -4.72 0.84
N GLY A 89 -4.95 -5.65 1.32
CA GLY A 89 -5.07 -7.06 0.96
C GLY A 89 -4.24 -7.50 -0.22
N ARG A 90 -3.43 -6.63 -0.80
CA ARG A 90 -2.65 -6.96 -1.99
C ARG A 90 -1.14 -6.86 -1.76
N ARG A 91 -0.70 -7.03 -0.50
CA ARG A 91 0.73 -6.97 -0.18
C ARG A 91 1.53 -8.00 -0.97
N GLU A 92 1.09 -9.26 -0.95
CA GLU A 92 1.81 -10.31 -1.68
C GLU A 92 1.59 -10.18 -3.17
N ALA A 93 0.38 -9.86 -3.61
CA ALA A 93 0.07 -9.67 -5.02
C ALA A 93 0.82 -8.50 -5.63
N PHE A 94 1.36 -7.59 -4.81
CA PHE A 94 2.07 -6.41 -5.28
C PHE A 94 3.31 -6.78 -6.13
N HIS A 95 3.86 -7.97 -5.94
CA HIS A 95 4.94 -8.47 -6.81
C HIS A 95 4.51 -8.66 -8.26
N THR A 96 3.20 -8.74 -8.50
CA THR A 96 2.65 -8.88 -9.85
C THR A 96 2.25 -7.55 -10.47
N LEU A 97 2.63 -6.43 -9.84
CA LEU A 97 2.26 -5.10 -10.31
C LEU A 97 2.63 -4.92 -11.78
N ARG A 98 1.62 -4.57 -12.59
CA ARG A 98 1.76 -4.29 -14.01
C ARG A 98 2.25 -5.48 -14.86
N LYS A 99 2.27 -6.67 -14.29
CA LYS A 99 2.60 -7.90 -15.02
C LYS A 99 1.34 -8.50 -15.63
N PHE A 100 1.52 -9.38 -16.60
CA PHE A 100 0.40 -10.09 -17.23
C PHE A 100 -0.39 -10.85 -16.17
N LYS A 101 -1.69 -10.64 -16.13
CA LYS A 101 -2.62 -11.18 -15.13
C LYS A 101 -2.30 -10.76 -13.70
N GLY A 102 -1.43 -9.77 -13.53
CA GLY A 102 -1.13 -9.20 -12.22
C GLY A 102 -2.02 -8.02 -11.89
N ILE A 103 -1.74 -7.36 -10.76
CA ILE A 103 -2.52 -6.22 -10.34
C ILE A 103 -2.18 -4.97 -11.17
N SER A 104 -3.17 -4.09 -11.28
CA SER A 104 -3.04 -2.83 -12.00
C SER A 104 -2.13 -1.85 -11.27
N GLY A 105 -1.50 -0.96 -12.03
CA GLY A 105 -0.76 0.16 -11.46
C GLY A 105 -1.65 1.28 -10.93
N PHE A 106 -2.96 1.20 -11.15
CA PHE A 106 -3.95 2.20 -10.72
C PHE A 106 -5.00 1.55 -9.85
N PRO A 107 -5.74 2.33 -9.02
CA PRO A 107 -6.89 1.79 -8.31
C PRO A 107 -7.89 1.18 -9.29
N ASN A 108 -8.46 0.05 -8.92
CA ASN A 108 -9.40 -0.66 -9.77
C ASN A 108 -10.45 -1.36 -8.89
N PRO A 109 -11.73 -0.93 -8.94
CA PRO A 109 -12.78 -1.53 -8.13
C PRO A 109 -12.99 -3.02 -8.39
N GLN A 110 -12.61 -3.52 -9.55
CA GLN A 110 -12.70 -4.95 -9.84
C GLN A 110 -11.64 -5.76 -9.09
N GLU A 111 -10.58 -5.11 -8.64
CA GLU A 111 -9.51 -5.75 -7.86
C GLU A 111 -9.86 -5.83 -6.39
N SER A 112 -10.52 -4.80 -5.86
CA SER A 112 -10.73 -4.69 -4.41
C SER A 112 -11.86 -3.72 -4.10
N VAL A 113 -12.62 -4.05 -3.04
CA VAL A 113 -13.66 -3.14 -2.52
C VAL A 113 -13.06 -1.86 -1.93
N TYR A 114 -11.76 -1.86 -1.67
CA TYR A 114 -11.07 -0.67 -1.15
C TYR A 114 -10.79 0.35 -2.23
N ASP A 115 -10.89 -0.01 -3.50
CA ASP A 115 -10.65 0.90 -4.61
C ASP A 115 -11.98 1.52 -5.04
N ALA A 116 -12.10 2.84 -4.86
CA ALA A 116 -13.37 3.53 -5.06
C ALA A 116 -13.73 3.70 -6.55
N PHE A 117 -12.73 3.97 -7.41
CA PHE A 117 -12.93 4.02 -8.84
C PHE A 117 -11.59 3.92 -9.56
N ILE A 118 -11.64 3.73 -10.89
CA ILE A 118 -10.44 3.68 -11.71
C ILE A 118 -9.95 5.10 -11.97
N ALA A 119 -8.66 5.34 -11.67
CA ALA A 119 -8.02 6.62 -11.94
C ALA A 119 -6.67 6.36 -12.59
N GLY A 120 -6.51 6.80 -13.82
CA GLY A 120 -5.28 6.61 -14.56
C GLY A 120 -4.55 7.87 -14.93
#